data_2cb2ca4dff9c48b25e3e883f778fa261
#
_entry.id   2cb2ca4dff9c48b25e3e883f778fa261
#
_cell.length_a   1.000
_cell.length_b   1.000
_cell.length_c   1.000
_cell.angle_alpha   90.00
_cell.angle_beta   90.00
_cell.angle_gamma   90.00
#
_symmetry.space_group_name_H-M   'P 1'
#
loop_
_entity.id
_entity.type
_entity.pdbx_description
1 polymer ?
#
loop_
_entity_poly.entity_id
_entity_poly.type
_entity_poly.pdbx_seq_one_letter_code
_entity_poly.pdbx_strand_id
1 'polypeptide(L)'
;MTEIETLRRDPYAVYARRILRLKALDPLLRDPGAAERGTLFHAILHRFSASGIDPRDSGAVDALIETGQECFAEAALPADVEAVWWPRFRRLAGEIIEWESARIDGIVLRAPEARASKTVVGASEATLSGYADRIDVLPAGMADIIDYKTGSSPSKGQAHTLLSPQLVLEGALLRRGAFADVGPLQPADLAFVRLKANGEVLHESILEHDRKAKSAGDLSEEAWARLEKLLLHYRDPQAGYLSRALPFREAEVDGEYDHLARVLEWSAGGPGESDE
;
A
#
# COMPACT_ATOMS: atom_id res chain seq x y z
N MET A 1 -6.74 -0.01 -4.89
CA MET A 1 -6.96 -0.58 -3.53
C MET A 1 -7.11 0.49 -2.45
N THR A 2 -6.45 1.62 -2.54
CA THR A 2 -6.60 2.77 -1.61
C THR A 2 -8.07 3.19 -1.42
N GLU A 3 -8.90 3.14 -2.46
CA GLU A 3 -10.34 3.47 -2.34
C GLU A 3 -11.13 2.51 -1.44
N ILE A 4 -10.69 1.26 -1.29
CA ILE A 4 -11.34 0.30 -0.38
C ILE A 4 -11.07 0.69 1.08
N GLU A 5 -9.85 1.11 1.37
CA GLU A 5 -9.53 1.67 2.69
C GLU A 5 -10.38 2.90 2.98
N THR A 6 -10.46 3.85 2.04
CA THR A 6 -11.30 5.04 2.17
C THR A 6 -12.77 4.66 2.36
N LEU A 7 -13.30 3.69 1.58
CA LEU A 7 -14.69 3.22 1.73
C LEU A 7 -14.96 2.59 3.11
N ARG A 8 -13.94 2.00 3.75
CA ARG A 8 -14.05 1.46 5.12
C ARG A 8 -13.96 2.54 6.18
N ARG A 9 -13.09 3.54 6.00
CA ARG A 9 -12.82 4.57 7.00
C ARG A 9 -13.76 5.75 6.92
N ASP A 10 -13.99 6.22 5.70
CA ASP A 10 -14.82 7.38 5.40
C ASP A 10 -15.61 7.16 4.09
N PRO A 11 -16.71 6.42 4.15
CA PRO A 11 -17.59 6.21 3.00
C PRO A 11 -18.03 7.51 2.33
N TYR A 12 -18.27 8.57 3.12
CA TYR A 12 -18.70 9.86 2.58
C TYR A 12 -17.67 10.48 1.65
N ALA A 13 -16.38 10.31 1.92
CA ALA A 13 -15.32 10.78 1.02
C ALA A 13 -15.38 10.09 -0.36
N VAL A 14 -15.72 8.78 -0.40
CA VAL A 14 -15.93 8.06 -1.66
C VAL A 14 -17.18 8.58 -2.36
N TYR A 15 -18.28 8.81 -1.65
CA TYR A 15 -19.51 9.40 -2.19
C TYR A 15 -19.24 10.78 -2.81
N ALA A 16 -18.59 11.68 -2.06
CA ALA A 16 -18.26 13.03 -2.52
C ALA A 16 -17.39 13.00 -3.79
N ARG A 17 -16.35 12.17 -3.79
CA ARG A 17 -15.41 12.09 -4.91
C ARG A 17 -16.00 11.40 -6.14
N ARG A 18 -16.73 10.28 -5.97
CA ARG A 18 -17.17 9.42 -7.09
C ARG A 18 -18.57 9.70 -7.57
N ILE A 19 -19.49 10.03 -6.68
CA ILE A 19 -20.91 10.27 -7.02
C ILE A 19 -21.12 11.76 -7.25
N LEU A 20 -20.73 12.62 -6.30
CA LEU A 20 -20.85 14.07 -6.46
C LEU A 20 -19.75 14.66 -7.36
N ARG A 21 -18.67 13.90 -7.65
CA ARG A 21 -17.53 14.31 -8.51
C ARG A 21 -16.81 15.56 -8.00
N LEU A 22 -16.80 15.76 -6.70
CA LEU A 22 -16.06 16.84 -6.07
C LEU A 22 -14.58 16.51 -6.04
N LYS A 23 -13.74 17.51 -6.27
CA LYS A 23 -12.28 17.43 -6.13
C LYS A 23 -11.83 18.51 -5.18
N ALA A 24 -10.99 18.15 -4.22
CA ALA A 24 -10.28 19.13 -3.44
C ALA A 24 -9.36 19.95 -4.36
N LEU A 25 -9.22 21.22 -4.06
CA LEU A 25 -8.25 22.06 -4.76
C LEU A 25 -6.85 21.72 -4.24
N ASP A 26 -5.93 21.48 -5.15
CA ASP A 26 -4.54 21.32 -4.79
C ASP A 26 -3.99 22.62 -4.23
N PRO A 27 -3.20 22.60 -3.17
CA PRO A 27 -2.52 23.81 -2.68
C PRO A 27 -1.60 24.35 -3.77
N LEU A 28 -1.57 25.69 -3.92
CA LEU A 28 -0.76 26.38 -4.95
C LEU A 28 0.74 26.09 -4.81
N LEU A 29 1.21 25.87 -3.60
CA LEU A 29 2.59 25.49 -3.29
C LEU A 29 2.53 24.35 -2.28
N ARG A 30 3.19 23.25 -2.61
CA ARG A 30 3.33 22.09 -1.71
C ARG A 30 4.77 21.62 -1.75
N ASP A 31 5.44 21.69 -0.64
CA ASP A 31 6.76 21.08 -0.51
C ASP A 31 6.67 19.56 -0.61
N PRO A 32 7.63 18.90 -1.27
CA PRO A 32 7.68 17.45 -1.34
C PRO A 32 7.75 16.84 0.06
N GLY A 33 6.87 15.89 0.34
CA GLY A 33 6.74 15.27 1.66
C GLY A 33 7.05 13.78 1.68
N ALA A 34 6.49 13.09 2.67
CA ALA A 34 6.73 11.66 2.86
C ALA A 34 6.18 10.80 1.71
N ALA A 35 5.09 11.23 1.06
CA ALA A 35 4.49 10.51 -0.06
C ALA A 35 5.39 10.56 -1.30
N GLU A 36 5.88 11.76 -1.65
CA GLU A 36 6.78 11.97 -2.78
C GLU A 36 8.11 11.21 -2.58
N ARG A 37 8.65 11.22 -1.35
CA ARG A 37 9.82 10.40 -1.01
C ARG A 37 9.52 8.91 -1.19
N GLY A 38 8.35 8.45 -0.77
CA GLY A 38 7.91 7.07 -0.99
C GLY A 38 7.94 6.72 -2.47
N THR A 39 7.28 7.51 -3.29
CA THR A 39 7.21 7.32 -4.74
C THR A 39 8.62 7.27 -5.37
N LEU A 40 9.52 8.17 -4.97
CA LEU A 40 10.89 8.18 -5.48
C LEU A 40 11.66 6.90 -5.12
N PHE A 41 11.58 6.47 -3.86
CA PHE A 41 12.28 5.25 -3.43
C PHE A 41 11.70 4.00 -4.11
N HIS A 42 10.38 3.91 -4.30
CA HIS A 42 9.76 2.84 -5.09
C HIS A 42 10.26 2.85 -6.54
N ALA A 43 10.35 4.01 -7.18
CA ALA A 43 10.87 4.11 -8.55
C ALA A 43 12.31 3.62 -8.67
N ILE A 44 13.17 3.93 -7.68
CA ILE A 44 14.56 3.45 -7.65
C ILE A 44 14.58 1.92 -7.52
N LEU A 45 13.83 1.36 -6.57
CA LEU A 45 13.79 -0.10 -6.36
C LEU A 45 13.21 -0.83 -7.56
N HIS A 46 12.17 -0.28 -8.18
CA HIS A 46 11.61 -0.80 -9.42
C HIS A 46 12.66 -0.83 -10.55
N ARG A 47 13.33 0.32 -10.80
CA ARG A 47 14.34 0.44 -11.86
C ARG A 47 15.50 -0.51 -11.63
N PHE A 48 15.98 -0.62 -10.40
CA PHE A 48 17.03 -1.57 -10.03
C PHE A 48 16.57 -3.02 -10.23
N SER A 49 15.38 -3.39 -9.77
CA SER A 49 14.84 -4.75 -9.96
C SER A 49 14.67 -5.11 -11.44
N ALA A 50 14.33 -4.14 -12.28
CA ALA A 50 14.16 -4.32 -13.73
C ALA A 50 15.50 -4.38 -14.48
N SER A 51 16.62 -3.93 -13.89
CA SER A 51 17.92 -3.92 -14.56
C SER A 51 18.52 -5.32 -14.77
N GLY A 52 18.05 -6.31 -14.02
CA GLY A 52 18.58 -7.67 -14.06
C GLY A 52 19.94 -7.87 -13.39
N ILE A 53 20.45 -6.87 -12.67
CA ILE A 53 21.71 -6.98 -11.91
C ILE A 53 21.51 -7.99 -10.78
N ASP A 54 22.47 -8.95 -10.68
CA ASP A 54 22.46 -9.89 -9.56
C ASP A 54 22.89 -9.15 -8.27
N PRO A 55 22.07 -9.14 -7.22
CA PRO A 55 22.42 -8.47 -5.97
C PRO A 55 23.65 -9.06 -5.26
N ARG A 56 24.14 -10.23 -5.68
CA ARG A 56 25.39 -10.83 -5.16
C ARG A 56 26.65 -10.31 -5.85
N ASP A 57 26.49 -9.57 -6.93
CA ASP A 57 27.65 -8.98 -7.62
C ASP A 57 28.31 -7.91 -6.74
N SER A 58 29.62 -7.86 -6.75
CA SER A 58 30.40 -6.90 -5.96
C SER A 58 30.09 -5.43 -6.27
N GLY A 59 29.55 -5.15 -7.45
CA GLY A 59 29.12 -3.81 -7.88
C GLY A 59 27.64 -3.51 -7.66
N ALA A 60 26.85 -4.41 -7.08
CA ALA A 60 25.40 -4.24 -6.97
C ALA A 60 24.99 -3.03 -6.12
N VAL A 61 25.72 -2.75 -5.04
CA VAL A 61 25.48 -1.56 -4.20
C VAL A 61 25.75 -0.27 -4.98
N ASP A 62 26.85 -0.21 -5.72
CA ASP A 62 27.22 0.96 -6.53
C ASP A 62 26.18 1.16 -7.64
N ALA A 63 25.74 0.11 -8.31
CA ALA A 63 24.70 0.15 -9.32
C ALA A 63 23.35 0.64 -8.76
N LEU A 64 22.96 0.24 -7.54
CA LEU A 64 21.77 0.75 -6.88
C LEU A 64 21.92 2.24 -6.52
N ILE A 65 23.10 2.67 -6.08
CA ILE A 65 23.38 4.08 -5.80
C ILE A 65 23.33 4.91 -7.09
N GLU A 66 23.90 4.43 -8.20
CA GLU A 66 23.86 5.08 -9.50
C GLU A 66 22.41 5.23 -10.01
N THR A 67 21.62 4.15 -9.96
CA THR A 67 20.17 4.18 -10.25
C THR A 67 19.46 5.22 -9.38
N GLY A 68 19.83 5.30 -8.11
CA GLY A 68 19.31 6.31 -7.20
C GLY A 68 19.65 7.73 -7.65
N GLN A 69 20.90 8.00 -8.02
CA GLN A 69 21.32 9.32 -8.51
C GLN A 69 20.55 9.76 -9.75
N GLU A 70 20.34 8.85 -10.70
CA GLU A 70 19.55 9.14 -11.90
C GLU A 70 18.10 9.51 -11.53
N CYS A 71 17.44 8.73 -10.67
CA CYS A 71 16.07 9.01 -10.25
C CYS A 71 15.96 10.33 -9.47
N PHE A 72 16.93 10.65 -8.62
CA PHE A 72 16.96 11.94 -7.90
C PHE A 72 17.16 13.11 -8.86
N ALA A 73 18.03 12.98 -9.86
CA ALA A 73 18.22 14.00 -10.88
C ALA A 73 16.95 14.23 -11.73
N GLU A 74 16.25 13.15 -12.11
CA GLU A 74 14.97 13.22 -12.83
C GLU A 74 13.85 13.85 -11.99
N ALA A 75 13.83 13.61 -10.68
CA ALA A 75 12.82 14.15 -9.77
C ALA A 75 12.95 15.68 -9.57
N ALA A 76 14.08 16.27 -9.90
CA ALA A 76 14.36 17.72 -9.82
C ALA A 76 13.89 18.35 -8.49
N LEU A 77 14.24 17.71 -7.37
CA LEU A 77 13.82 18.11 -6.03
C LEU A 77 14.45 19.45 -5.62
N PRO A 78 13.82 20.23 -4.72
CA PRO A 78 14.46 21.32 -4.03
C PRO A 78 15.76 20.85 -3.32
N ALA A 79 16.81 21.69 -3.35
CA ALA A 79 18.14 21.29 -2.85
C ALA A 79 18.16 20.91 -1.36
N ASP A 80 17.33 21.55 -0.54
CA ASP A 80 17.17 21.27 0.88
C ASP A 80 16.47 19.90 1.13
N VAL A 81 15.52 19.53 0.29
CA VAL A 81 14.82 18.23 0.32
C VAL A 81 15.80 17.11 -0.11
N GLU A 82 16.53 17.30 -1.20
CA GLU A 82 17.52 16.36 -1.68
C GLU A 82 18.64 16.15 -0.66
N ALA A 83 19.12 17.21 -0.02
CA ALA A 83 20.15 17.13 1.03
C ALA A 83 19.75 16.24 2.22
N VAL A 84 18.44 16.03 2.45
CA VAL A 84 17.91 15.15 3.50
C VAL A 84 17.62 13.74 2.96
N TRP A 85 17.02 13.62 1.79
CA TRP A 85 16.55 12.32 1.29
C TRP A 85 17.67 11.48 0.70
N TRP A 86 18.63 12.09 -0.02
CA TRP A 86 19.72 11.38 -0.65
C TRP A 86 20.64 10.64 0.35
N PRO A 87 21.15 11.27 1.45
CA PRO A 87 21.94 10.53 2.44
C PRO A 87 21.16 9.41 3.13
N ARG A 88 19.83 9.55 3.24
CA ARG A 88 18.96 8.49 3.77
C ARG A 88 18.91 7.30 2.83
N PHE A 89 18.73 7.53 1.54
CA PHE A 89 18.73 6.46 0.53
C PHE A 89 20.08 5.76 0.47
N ARG A 90 21.18 6.51 0.44
CA ARG A 90 22.53 5.93 0.42
C ARG A 90 22.82 4.99 1.60
N ARG A 91 22.30 5.31 2.79
CA ARG A 91 22.44 4.41 3.95
C ARG A 91 21.67 3.12 3.82
N LEU A 92 20.57 3.15 3.09
CA LEU A 92 19.73 1.98 2.85
C LEU A 92 20.31 1.05 1.78
N ALA A 93 21.13 1.56 0.86
CA ALA A 93 21.53 0.81 -0.33
C ALA A 93 22.23 -0.51 0.00
N GLY A 94 23.14 -0.52 0.98
CA GLY A 94 23.82 -1.75 1.43
C GLY A 94 22.84 -2.78 2.00
N GLU A 95 21.99 -2.36 2.92
CA GLU A 95 20.99 -3.23 3.56
C GLU A 95 19.94 -3.77 2.55
N ILE A 96 19.56 -2.95 1.55
CA ILE A 96 18.68 -3.39 0.47
C ILE A 96 19.34 -4.51 -0.32
N ILE A 97 20.60 -4.35 -0.72
CA ILE A 97 21.34 -5.36 -1.48
C ILE A 97 21.57 -6.63 -0.65
N GLU A 98 21.85 -6.51 0.65
CA GLU A 98 21.97 -7.66 1.54
C GLU A 98 20.64 -8.43 1.64
N TRP A 99 19.52 -7.72 1.84
CA TRP A 99 18.18 -8.31 1.86
C TRP A 99 17.84 -8.99 0.53
N GLU A 100 18.16 -8.37 -0.62
CA GLU A 100 17.96 -8.95 -1.96
C GLU A 100 18.81 -10.20 -2.17
N SER A 101 20.09 -10.15 -1.77
CA SER A 101 21.04 -11.27 -1.91
C SER A 101 20.60 -12.50 -1.13
N ALA A 102 20.04 -12.29 0.06
CA ALA A 102 19.55 -13.39 0.91
C ALA A 102 18.33 -14.12 0.31
N ARG A 103 17.63 -13.51 -0.64
CA ARG A 103 16.38 -14.04 -1.21
C ARG A 103 16.50 -14.57 -2.64
N ILE A 104 17.55 -14.17 -3.37
CA ILE A 104 17.61 -14.35 -4.83
C ILE A 104 17.51 -15.81 -5.25
N ASP A 105 18.12 -16.76 -4.50
CA ASP A 105 18.14 -18.18 -4.86
C ASP A 105 16.77 -18.84 -4.83
N GLY A 106 15.83 -18.28 -4.09
CA GLY A 106 14.44 -18.77 -4.04
C GLY A 106 13.52 -18.20 -5.11
N ILE A 107 13.97 -17.22 -5.91
CA ILE A 107 13.12 -16.47 -6.83
C ILE A 107 13.33 -16.96 -8.26
N VAL A 108 12.23 -17.41 -8.89
CA VAL A 108 12.21 -17.86 -10.30
C VAL A 108 12.02 -16.68 -11.25
N LEU A 109 11.17 -15.73 -10.85
CA LEU A 109 10.84 -14.53 -11.63
C LEU A 109 10.51 -13.39 -10.68
N ARG A 110 11.00 -12.20 -10.98
CA ARG A 110 10.57 -10.94 -10.34
C ARG A 110 9.65 -10.18 -11.27
N ALA A 111 8.50 -9.75 -10.75
CA ALA A 111 7.56 -8.88 -11.43
C ALA A 111 7.40 -7.59 -10.61
N PRO A 112 8.23 -6.57 -10.88
CA PRO A 112 8.11 -5.26 -10.23
C PRO A 112 6.96 -4.48 -10.85
N GLU A 113 6.24 -3.67 -10.03
CA GLU A 113 5.06 -2.88 -10.44
C GLU A 113 4.01 -3.68 -11.23
N ALA A 114 3.76 -4.92 -10.79
CA ALA A 114 2.84 -5.81 -11.47
C ALA A 114 1.41 -5.24 -11.48
N ARG A 115 0.84 -5.11 -12.68
CA ARG A 115 -0.51 -4.57 -12.85
C ARG A 115 -1.56 -5.68 -12.81
N ALA A 116 -2.52 -5.57 -11.90
CA ALA A 116 -3.69 -6.42 -11.89
C ALA A 116 -4.77 -5.90 -12.87
N SER A 117 -5.29 -6.78 -13.71
CA SER A 117 -6.44 -6.53 -14.56
C SER A 117 -7.71 -6.36 -13.72
N LYS A 118 -8.75 -5.75 -14.32
CA LYS A 118 -10.05 -5.60 -13.66
C LYS A 118 -10.69 -6.97 -13.41
N THR A 119 -10.87 -7.32 -12.15
CA THR A 119 -11.46 -8.59 -11.70
C THR A 119 -12.79 -8.32 -11.00
N VAL A 120 -13.83 -9.04 -11.40
CA VAL A 120 -15.17 -8.89 -10.82
C VAL A 120 -15.17 -9.46 -9.40
N VAL A 121 -15.71 -8.69 -8.45
CA VAL A 121 -15.79 -9.08 -7.04
C VAL A 121 -17.14 -9.74 -6.77
N GLY A 122 -17.19 -11.05 -7.06
CA GLY A 122 -18.36 -11.89 -6.79
C GLY A 122 -19.69 -11.30 -7.27
N ALA A 123 -20.76 -11.45 -6.47
CA ALA A 123 -22.10 -10.98 -6.78
C ALA A 123 -22.24 -9.45 -6.72
N SER A 124 -21.23 -8.71 -6.28
CA SER A 124 -21.28 -7.25 -6.25
C SER A 124 -21.25 -6.62 -7.64
N GLU A 125 -20.77 -7.36 -8.66
CA GLU A 125 -20.51 -6.90 -10.03
C GLU A 125 -19.50 -5.72 -10.14
N ALA A 126 -19.04 -5.21 -9.01
CA ALA A 126 -17.96 -4.24 -9.00
C ALA A 126 -16.64 -4.87 -9.42
N THR A 127 -15.73 -4.08 -9.96
CA THR A 127 -14.42 -4.57 -10.38
C THR A 127 -13.33 -4.00 -9.49
N LEU A 128 -12.37 -4.86 -9.11
CA LEU A 128 -11.14 -4.48 -8.43
C LEU A 128 -9.96 -4.55 -9.41
N SER A 129 -9.10 -3.56 -9.36
CA SER A 129 -7.80 -3.54 -10.02
C SER A 129 -6.78 -2.82 -9.16
N GLY A 130 -5.50 -2.93 -9.47
CA GLY A 130 -4.44 -2.25 -8.72
C GLY A 130 -3.06 -2.60 -9.25
N TYR A 131 -2.06 -2.23 -8.48
CA TYR A 131 -0.66 -2.54 -8.74
C TYR A 131 -0.08 -3.15 -7.46
N ALA A 132 0.69 -4.22 -7.62
CA ALA A 132 1.57 -4.71 -6.58
C ALA A 132 2.95 -4.11 -6.81
N ASP A 133 3.59 -3.59 -5.77
CA ASP A 133 4.94 -3.02 -5.89
C ASP A 133 5.91 -4.07 -6.42
N ARG A 134 5.76 -5.33 -5.95
CA ARG A 134 6.56 -6.45 -6.42
C ARG A 134 5.90 -7.79 -6.12
N ILE A 135 6.00 -8.70 -7.09
CA ILE A 135 5.66 -10.12 -6.92
C ILE A 135 6.92 -10.94 -7.23
N ASP A 136 7.40 -11.71 -6.26
CA ASP A 136 8.47 -12.67 -6.41
C ASP A 136 7.87 -14.07 -6.63
N VAL A 137 7.98 -14.59 -7.85
CA VAL A 137 7.53 -15.94 -8.17
C VAL A 137 8.53 -16.95 -7.62
N LEU A 138 8.02 -17.90 -6.86
CA LEU A 138 8.77 -18.98 -6.23
C LEU A 138 8.50 -20.31 -6.94
N PRO A 139 9.29 -21.37 -6.68
CA PRO A 139 8.99 -22.71 -7.18
C PRO A 139 7.60 -23.21 -6.74
N ALA A 140 7.12 -24.27 -7.39
CA ALA A 140 5.88 -24.96 -7.08
C ALA A 140 4.60 -24.09 -7.17
N GLY A 141 4.60 -23.04 -7.99
CA GLY A 141 3.41 -22.20 -8.19
C GLY A 141 3.08 -21.27 -7.04
N MET A 142 4.09 -20.93 -6.23
CA MET A 142 3.99 -20.00 -5.11
C MET A 142 4.52 -18.62 -5.48
N ALA A 143 4.13 -17.59 -4.73
CA ALA A 143 4.72 -16.26 -4.88
C ALA A 143 4.65 -15.45 -3.56
N ASP A 144 5.67 -14.62 -3.33
CA ASP A 144 5.65 -13.60 -2.30
C ASP A 144 5.14 -12.28 -2.89
N ILE A 145 4.28 -11.59 -2.16
CA ILE A 145 3.82 -10.24 -2.50
C ILE A 145 4.46 -9.27 -1.54
N ILE A 146 5.13 -8.28 -2.09
CA ILE A 146 5.94 -7.31 -1.34
C ILE A 146 5.43 -5.91 -1.63
N ASP A 147 5.24 -5.13 -0.57
CA ASP A 147 4.91 -3.72 -0.61
C ASP A 147 5.96 -2.93 0.19
N TYR A 148 6.63 -1.98 -0.46
CA TYR A 148 7.67 -1.17 0.15
C TYR A 148 7.11 -0.01 0.96
N LYS A 149 7.66 0.22 2.15
CA LYS A 149 7.26 1.33 3.03
C LYS A 149 8.46 2.16 3.47
N THR A 150 8.45 3.45 3.16
CA THR A 150 9.49 4.41 3.59
C THR A 150 9.15 5.12 4.91
N GLY A 151 7.98 4.82 5.47
CA GLY A 151 7.47 5.33 6.73
C GLY A 151 7.11 4.21 7.70
N SER A 152 6.00 4.35 8.41
CA SER A 152 5.40 3.29 9.23
C SER A 152 4.64 2.31 8.34
N SER A 153 4.77 1.02 8.63
CA SER A 153 3.90 0.00 8.04
C SER A 153 2.54 0.00 8.75
N PRO A 154 1.45 -0.34 8.05
CA PRO A 154 0.19 -0.64 8.70
C PRO A 154 0.35 -1.78 9.70
N SER A 155 -0.44 -1.74 10.79
CA SER A 155 -0.43 -2.87 11.72
C SER A 155 -1.00 -4.14 11.06
N LYS A 156 -0.55 -5.30 11.52
CA LYS A 156 -1.06 -6.59 11.03
C LYS A 156 -2.58 -6.70 11.18
N GLY A 157 -3.15 -6.19 12.27
CA GLY A 157 -4.60 -6.12 12.47
C GLY A 157 -5.33 -5.27 11.43
N GLN A 158 -4.75 -4.16 11.00
CA GLN A 158 -5.30 -3.33 9.93
C GLN A 158 -5.27 -4.06 8.57
N ALA A 159 -4.19 -4.78 8.27
CA ALA A 159 -4.10 -5.60 7.07
C ALA A 159 -5.18 -6.70 7.04
N HIS A 160 -5.47 -7.34 8.19
CA HIS A 160 -6.48 -8.39 8.30
C HIS A 160 -7.93 -7.90 8.25
N THR A 161 -8.20 -6.60 8.34
CA THR A 161 -9.56 -6.04 8.54
C THR A 161 -10.07 -5.12 7.44
N LEU A 162 -9.43 -5.07 6.29
CA LEU A 162 -9.67 -4.11 5.20
C LEU A 162 -9.45 -2.63 5.60
N LEU A 163 -8.76 -2.37 6.71
CA LEU A 163 -8.31 -1.02 7.09
C LEU A 163 -6.93 -0.67 6.47
N SER A 164 -6.22 -1.67 5.97
CA SER A 164 -5.09 -1.57 5.05
C SER A 164 -5.08 -2.82 4.16
N PRO A 165 -5.97 -2.88 3.16
CA PRO A 165 -6.30 -4.12 2.47
C PRO A 165 -5.34 -4.48 1.34
N GLN A 166 -4.30 -3.69 1.08
CA GLN A 166 -3.47 -3.79 -0.11
C GLN A 166 -2.93 -5.21 -0.32
N LEU A 167 -2.07 -5.70 0.55
CA LEU A 167 -1.41 -7.01 0.41
C LEU A 167 -2.40 -8.17 0.31
N VAL A 168 -3.43 -8.19 1.16
CA VAL A 168 -4.40 -9.30 1.18
C VAL A 168 -5.28 -9.32 -0.07
N LEU A 169 -5.62 -8.15 -0.64
CA LEU A 169 -6.36 -8.07 -1.90
C LEU A 169 -5.48 -8.34 -3.11
N GLU A 170 -4.20 -7.98 -3.08
CA GLU A 170 -3.22 -8.38 -4.09
C GLU A 170 -3.06 -9.90 -4.11
N GLY A 171 -2.98 -10.55 -2.94
CA GLY A 171 -2.98 -12.00 -2.83
C GLY A 171 -4.24 -12.65 -3.42
N ALA A 172 -5.41 -12.05 -3.20
CA ALA A 172 -6.66 -12.51 -3.78
C ALA A 172 -6.71 -12.35 -5.31
N LEU A 173 -6.16 -11.25 -5.84
CA LEU A 173 -6.03 -11.00 -7.27
C LEU A 173 -5.02 -11.95 -7.92
N LEU A 174 -3.90 -12.24 -7.25
CA LEU A 174 -2.89 -13.19 -7.71
C LEU A 174 -3.50 -14.59 -7.91
N ARG A 175 -4.24 -15.08 -6.94
CA ARG A 175 -4.93 -16.39 -7.02
C ARG A 175 -5.94 -16.46 -8.16
N ARG A 176 -6.50 -15.33 -8.56
CA ARG A 176 -7.46 -15.21 -9.67
C ARG A 176 -6.80 -14.95 -11.02
N GLY A 177 -5.46 -14.95 -11.09
CA GLY A 177 -4.71 -14.71 -12.32
C GLY A 177 -4.86 -13.29 -12.87
N ALA A 178 -5.15 -12.32 -12.00
CA ALA A 178 -5.32 -10.94 -12.42
C ALA A 178 -4.01 -10.28 -12.88
N PHE A 179 -2.86 -10.79 -12.48
CA PHE A 179 -1.54 -10.33 -12.91
C PHE A 179 -1.08 -11.14 -14.13
N ALA A 180 -1.24 -10.57 -15.33
CA ALA A 180 -1.00 -11.29 -16.58
C ALA A 180 0.45 -11.82 -16.71
N ASP A 181 1.42 -11.06 -16.19
CA ASP A 181 2.84 -11.38 -16.33
C ASP A 181 3.27 -12.59 -15.50
N VAL A 182 2.52 -12.94 -14.44
CA VAL A 182 2.86 -14.06 -13.54
C VAL A 182 1.81 -15.18 -13.56
N GLY A 183 0.58 -14.89 -14.01
CA GLY A 183 -0.53 -15.84 -14.02
C GLY A 183 -1.10 -16.16 -12.63
N PRO A 184 -1.97 -17.20 -12.52
CA PRO A 184 -2.56 -17.60 -11.24
C PRO A 184 -1.54 -18.38 -10.39
N LEU A 185 -1.18 -17.83 -9.23
CA LEU A 185 -0.25 -18.42 -8.27
C LEU A 185 -0.86 -18.41 -6.87
N GLN A 186 -0.28 -19.21 -5.96
CA GLN A 186 -0.64 -19.18 -4.54
C GLN A 186 0.30 -18.23 -3.80
N PRO A 187 -0.22 -17.27 -3.02
CA PRO A 187 0.63 -16.44 -2.20
C PRO A 187 1.28 -17.28 -1.09
N ALA A 188 2.61 -17.19 -0.99
CA ALA A 188 3.40 -17.81 0.07
C ALA A 188 3.57 -16.86 1.24
N ASP A 189 3.91 -15.61 0.96
CA ASP A 189 4.00 -14.54 1.94
C ASP A 189 3.34 -13.26 1.43
N LEU A 190 2.89 -12.44 2.37
CA LEU A 190 2.35 -11.11 2.19
C LEU A 190 3.11 -10.20 3.14
N ALA A 191 4.01 -9.37 2.64
CA ALA A 191 4.95 -8.66 3.49
C ALA A 191 5.10 -7.19 3.13
N PHE A 192 5.22 -6.37 4.17
CA PHE A 192 5.77 -5.03 4.05
C PHE A 192 7.29 -5.10 4.16
N VAL A 193 7.99 -4.44 3.25
CA VAL A 193 9.44 -4.22 3.36
C VAL A 193 9.66 -2.77 3.74
N ARG A 194 10.00 -2.56 5.01
CA ARG A 194 10.13 -1.22 5.57
C ARG A 194 11.55 -0.70 5.50
N LEU A 195 11.71 0.42 4.80
CA LEU A 195 12.96 1.15 4.62
C LEU A 195 13.07 2.24 5.70
N LYS A 196 13.72 1.91 6.82
CA LYS A 196 13.78 2.80 7.98
C LYS A 196 14.75 3.96 7.79
N ALA A 197 14.49 5.08 8.48
CA ALA A 197 15.34 6.27 8.41
C ALA A 197 16.77 6.06 8.92
N ASN A 198 16.96 5.10 9.83
CA ASN A 198 18.26 4.72 10.37
C ASN A 198 19.10 3.84 9.43
N GLY A 199 18.56 3.43 8.29
CA GLY A 199 19.24 2.59 7.30
C GLY A 199 18.87 1.11 7.35
N GLU A 200 18.03 0.67 8.31
CA GLU A 200 17.60 -0.73 8.39
C GLU A 200 16.52 -1.06 7.37
N VAL A 201 16.57 -2.28 6.82
CA VAL A 201 15.53 -2.90 5.99
C VAL A 201 14.86 -4.00 6.78
N LEU A 202 13.56 -3.90 7.01
CA LEU A 202 12.79 -4.89 7.77
C LEU A 202 11.77 -5.58 6.87
N HIS A 203 11.80 -6.90 6.85
CA HIS A 203 10.77 -7.74 6.24
C HIS A 203 9.70 -8.06 7.29
N GLU A 204 8.49 -7.53 7.10
CA GLU A 204 7.38 -7.61 8.05
C GLU A 204 6.23 -8.41 7.45
N SER A 205 6.29 -9.75 7.54
CA SER A 205 5.18 -10.63 7.13
C SER A 205 3.93 -10.37 7.98
N ILE A 206 2.76 -10.35 7.33
CA ILE A 206 1.46 -10.15 8.00
C ILE A 206 0.76 -11.46 8.36
N LEU A 207 1.36 -12.62 8.10
CA LEU A 207 0.71 -13.93 8.25
C LEU A 207 0.42 -14.29 9.70
N GLU A 208 1.17 -13.74 10.64
CA GLU A 208 0.96 -13.97 12.07
C GLU A 208 0.46 -12.71 12.77
N HIS A 209 -0.72 -12.81 13.42
CA HIS A 209 -1.31 -11.76 14.23
C HIS A 209 -1.97 -12.37 15.47
N ASP A 210 -1.78 -11.74 16.64
CA ASP A 210 -2.33 -12.19 17.94
C ASP A 210 -2.02 -13.67 18.26
N ARG A 211 -0.80 -14.13 17.98
CA ARG A 211 -0.33 -15.52 18.16
C ARG A 211 -1.12 -16.56 17.33
N LYS A 212 -1.81 -16.11 16.29
CA LYS A 212 -2.49 -16.94 15.31
C LYS A 212 -1.82 -16.76 13.96
N ALA A 213 -1.30 -17.85 13.42
CA ALA A 213 -0.80 -17.89 12.06
C ALA A 213 -1.94 -18.26 11.09
N LYS A 214 -2.00 -17.56 9.96
CA LYS A 214 -2.87 -17.91 8.84
C LYS A 214 -2.04 -18.01 7.58
N SER A 215 -2.45 -18.88 6.65
CA SER A 215 -1.82 -18.89 5.33
C SER A 215 -2.13 -17.58 4.58
N ALA A 216 -1.22 -17.18 3.69
CA ALA A 216 -1.45 -16.04 2.82
C ALA A 216 -2.71 -16.21 1.95
N GLY A 217 -2.96 -17.46 1.52
CA GLY A 217 -4.16 -17.82 0.77
C GLY A 217 -5.45 -17.63 1.57
N ASP A 218 -5.50 -18.05 2.83
CA ASP A 218 -6.69 -17.88 3.68
C ASP A 218 -6.97 -16.41 3.97
N LEU A 219 -5.92 -15.63 4.29
CA LEU A 219 -6.05 -14.18 4.48
C LEU A 219 -6.59 -13.48 3.24
N SER A 220 -6.12 -13.88 2.07
CA SER A 220 -6.54 -13.33 0.79
C SER A 220 -8.02 -13.63 0.51
N GLU A 221 -8.47 -14.86 0.73
CA GLU A 221 -9.87 -15.23 0.50
C GLU A 221 -10.82 -14.60 1.55
N GLU A 222 -10.42 -14.53 2.80
CA GLU A 222 -11.17 -13.81 3.82
C GLU A 222 -11.34 -12.33 3.46
N ALA A 223 -10.28 -11.68 2.98
CA ALA A 223 -10.33 -10.29 2.55
C ALA A 223 -11.23 -10.11 1.33
N TRP A 224 -11.17 -11.03 0.37
CA TRP A 224 -12.05 -11.00 -0.81
C TRP A 224 -13.53 -11.13 -0.43
N ALA A 225 -13.87 -12.07 0.43
CA ALA A 225 -15.23 -12.26 0.91
C ALA A 225 -15.75 -11.03 1.69
N ARG A 226 -14.88 -10.42 2.51
CA ARG A 226 -15.23 -9.16 3.21
C ARG A 226 -15.43 -8.00 2.25
N LEU A 227 -14.60 -7.91 1.21
CA LEU A 227 -14.75 -6.89 0.17
C LEU A 227 -16.07 -7.06 -0.57
N GLU A 228 -16.41 -8.28 -1.00
CA GLU A 228 -17.69 -8.57 -1.64
C GLU A 228 -18.86 -8.14 -0.77
N LYS A 229 -18.87 -8.52 0.51
CA LYS A 229 -19.90 -8.11 1.46
C LYS A 229 -20.01 -6.59 1.61
N LEU A 230 -18.87 -5.90 1.66
CA LEU A 230 -18.82 -4.43 1.74
C LEU A 230 -19.44 -3.79 0.49
N LEU A 231 -19.08 -4.28 -0.69
CA LEU A 231 -19.58 -3.76 -1.95
C LEU A 231 -21.07 -4.06 -2.14
N LEU A 232 -21.55 -5.23 -1.73
CA LEU A 232 -22.97 -5.57 -1.73
C LEU A 232 -23.78 -4.65 -0.80
N HIS A 233 -23.23 -4.27 0.35
CA HIS A 233 -23.89 -3.29 1.24
C HIS A 233 -24.16 -1.97 0.51
N TYR A 234 -23.20 -1.43 -0.24
CA TYR A 234 -23.37 -0.18 -0.98
C TYR A 234 -24.16 -0.31 -2.30
N ARG A 235 -24.59 -1.50 -2.69
CA ARG A 235 -25.58 -1.69 -3.75
C ARG A 235 -27.02 -1.44 -3.27
N ASP A 236 -27.25 -1.49 -1.97
CA ASP A 236 -28.55 -1.14 -1.40
C ASP A 236 -28.77 0.38 -1.52
N PRO A 237 -29.84 0.83 -2.21
CA PRO A 237 -30.14 2.26 -2.31
C PRO A 237 -30.40 2.95 -0.97
N GLN A 238 -30.67 2.18 0.09
CA GLN A 238 -30.90 2.70 1.44
C GLN A 238 -29.59 2.77 2.25
N ALA A 239 -28.48 2.25 1.74
CA ALA A 239 -27.19 2.32 2.44
C ALA A 239 -26.66 3.76 2.46
N GLY A 240 -26.51 4.31 3.65
CA GLY A 240 -25.94 5.63 3.86
C GLY A 240 -24.41 5.62 3.79
N TYR A 241 -23.84 6.66 3.21
CA TYR A 241 -22.39 6.88 3.18
C TYR A 241 -21.99 7.73 4.41
N LEU A 242 -21.65 7.06 5.50
CA LEU A 242 -21.30 7.71 6.74
C LEU A 242 -19.95 8.45 6.60
N SER A 243 -19.87 9.69 7.12
CA SER A 243 -18.59 10.36 7.29
C SER A 243 -17.88 9.81 8.51
N ARG A 244 -16.56 9.60 8.37
CA ARG A 244 -15.67 9.17 9.47
C ARG A 244 -16.17 7.92 10.21
N ALA A 245 -16.64 6.93 9.49
CA ALA A 245 -17.11 5.68 10.09
C ALA A 245 -16.05 4.98 10.96
N LEU A 246 -14.76 5.05 10.55
CA LEU A 246 -13.60 4.50 11.27
C LEU A 246 -12.39 5.43 11.10
N PRO A 247 -12.33 6.59 11.77
CA PRO A 247 -11.23 7.54 11.62
C PRO A 247 -9.89 6.95 12.09
N PHE A 248 -8.79 7.48 11.59
CA PHE A 248 -7.44 7.06 12.04
C PHE A 248 -7.16 7.48 13.48
N ARG A 249 -7.68 8.64 13.89
CA ARG A 249 -7.59 9.18 15.24
C ARG A 249 -8.94 9.78 15.64
N GLU A 250 -9.31 9.67 16.90
CA GLU A 250 -10.60 10.18 17.38
C GLU A 250 -10.78 11.70 17.19
N ALA A 251 -9.70 12.45 17.29
CA ALA A 251 -9.69 13.92 17.17
C ALA A 251 -9.27 14.44 15.78
N GLU A 252 -9.16 13.57 14.77
CA GLU A 252 -8.77 13.99 13.43
C GLU A 252 -9.96 14.69 12.74
N VAL A 253 -9.79 15.97 12.41
CA VAL A 253 -10.85 16.82 11.79
C VAL A 253 -10.42 17.40 10.45
N ASP A 254 -9.35 16.87 9.85
CA ASP A 254 -8.74 17.40 8.63
C ASP A 254 -9.03 16.52 7.39
N GLY A 255 -10.12 15.78 7.38
CA GLY A 255 -10.55 15.01 6.21
C GLY A 255 -10.92 15.91 5.05
N GLU A 256 -10.57 15.49 3.83
CA GLU A 256 -10.75 16.25 2.57
C GLU A 256 -12.19 16.81 2.42
N TYR A 257 -13.20 16.10 2.94
CA TYR A 257 -14.62 16.45 2.81
C TYR A 257 -15.32 16.70 4.16
N ASP A 258 -14.59 16.82 5.25
CA ASP A 258 -15.15 17.02 6.60
C ASP A 258 -16.01 18.28 6.71
N HIS A 259 -15.63 19.34 6.01
CA HIS A 259 -16.41 20.58 5.96
C HIS A 259 -17.79 20.40 5.29
N LEU A 260 -17.89 19.56 4.24
CA LEU A 260 -19.15 19.25 3.58
C LEU A 260 -20.03 18.33 4.43
N ALA A 261 -19.41 17.41 5.15
CA ALA A 261 -20.09 16.54 6.11
C ALA A 261 -20.42 17.23 7.43
N ARG A 262 -20.02 18.50 7.62
CA ARG A 262 -20.23 19.31 8.82
C ARG A 262 -19.68 18.63 10.07
N VAL A 263 -18.54 17.95 9.96
CA VAL A 263 -17.94 17.13 11.02
C VAL A 263 -17.76 17.89 12.32
N LEU A 264 -17.27 19.12 12.27
CA LEU A 264 -17.08 19.95 13.46
C LEU A 264 -18.36 20.21 14.24
N GLU A 265 -19.51 20.28 13.57
CA GLU A 265 -20.79 20.60 14.21
C GLU A 265 -21.34 19.42 15.01
N TRP A 266 -21.21 18.19 14.50
CA TRP A 266 -21.73 17.02 15.19
C TRP A 266 -20.69 16.32 16.05
N SER A 267 -19.36 16.53 15.82
CA SER A 267 -18.30 15.99 16.66
C SER A 267 -18.04 16.83 17.91
N ALA A 268 -18.33 18.13 17.86
CA ALA A 268 -18.26 19.01 19.04
C ALA A 268 -19.42 18.83 20.04
N GLY A 269 -20.48 18.13 19.63
CA GLY A 269 -21.60 17.76 20.49
C GLY A 269 -21.34 16.45 21.23
N GLY A 270 -20.19 16.28 21.89
CA GLY A 270 -19.98 15.23 22.88
C GLY A 270 -21.05 15.30 23.99
N PRO A 271 -21.28 14.22 24.79
CA PRO A 271 -22.30 14.17 25.81
C PRO A 271 -22.17 15.40 26.68
N GLY A 272 -23.22 16.23 26.65
CA GLY A 272 -23.24 17.52 27.33
C GLY A 272 -22.79 17.40 28.77
N GLU A 273 -22.04 18.39 29.21
CA GLU A 273 -21.93 18.68 30.64
C GLU A 273 -23.33 18.59 31.24
N SER A 274 -23.55 17.56 32.03
CA SER A 274 -24.70 17.49 32.90
C SER A 274 -24.54 18.68 33.86
N ASP A 275 -25.38 19.71 33.67
CA ASP A 275 -25.57 20.78 34.65
C ASP A 275 -25.79 20.13 36.01
N GLU A 276 -24.86 20.37 36.93
CA GLU A 276 -25.10 20.31 38.35
C GLU A 276 -25.75 21.61 38.85
#